data_77ddefcbb1a5384b9872568476269a25
#
_entry.id   77ddefcbb1a5384b9872568476269a25
#
_cell.length_a   1.000
_cell.length_b   1.000
_cell.length_c   1.000
_cell.angle_alpha   90.00
_cell.angle_beta   90.00
_cell.angle_gamma   90.00
#
_symmetry.space_group_name_H-M   'P 1'
#
loop_
_entity.id
_entity.type
_entity.pdbx_description
1 polymer ?
#
loop_
_entity_poly.entity_id
_entity_poly.type
_entity_poly.pdbx_seq_one_letter_code
_entity_poly.pdbx_strand_id
1 'polypeptide(L)'
;QKLHREIINKFKGDLVCIESDEPIAILMGGSPASGKSTFLKKYAPYLLKEELLRIDADEVRAMLPEYKGWNASATHNETQDIVKTLLSDRTIGVPCKYDLIFDGKMTSPKKYLDLIKLLKKIGYKVFVVFIDKVPKDVIMKRAMDRYKKSGRFVPPFVIEEFFESGKDSLAKVKSKVDGYMIVDGSDSNYKVSEQKGLKLPKTRKYGRLGVPLKKSIKRKK
;
A
#
# COMPACT_ATOMS: atom_id res chain seq x y z
N GLN A 1 -18.34 0.71 -16.79
CA GLN A 1 -18.64 1.74 -15.76
C GLN A 1 -19.40 1.19 -14.54
N LYS A 2 -20.38 0.28 -14.71
CA LYS A 2 -21.11 -0.35 -13.58
C LYS A 2 -20.16 -1.19 -12.72
N LEU A 3 -19.39 -2.09 -13.33
CA LEU A 3 -18.41 -2.94 -12.65
C LEU A 3 -17.37 -2.10 -11.87
N HIS A 4 -16.85 -1.02 -12.47
CA HIS A 4 -15.89 -0.15 -11.76
C HIS A 4 -16.50 0.45 -10.49
N ARG A 5 -17.74 0.90 -10.52
CA ARG A 5 -18.45 1.41 -9.34
C ARG A 5 -18.65 0.33 -8.27
N GLU A 6 -19.01 -0.88 -8.67
CA GLU A 6 -19.16 -2.02 -7.76
C GLU A 6 -17.82 -2.36 -7.08
N ILE A 7 -16.72 -2.40 -7.83
CA ILE A 7 -15.38 -2.62 -7.29
C ILE A 7 -14.99 -1.51 -6.31
N ILE A 8 -15.15 -0.24 -6.71
CA ILE A 8 -14.84 0.93 -5.87
C ILE A 8 -15.65 0.89 -4.55
N ASN A 9 -16.94 0.60 -4.63
CA ASN A 9 -17.80 0.49 -3.46
C ASN A 9 -17.37 -0.65 -2.53
N LYS A 10 -16.93 -1.77 -3.10
CA LYS A 10 -16.42 -2.90 -2.31
C LYS A 10 -15.12 -2.55 -1.60
N PHE A 11 -14.21 -1.79 -2.22
CA PHE A 11 -12.99 -1.32 -1.58
C PHE A 11 -13.27 -0.30 -0.47
N LYS A 12 -14.28 0.52 -0.63
CA LYS A 12 -14.74 1.42 0.43
C LYS A 12 -15.40 0.66 1.57
N GLY A 13 -16.13 -0.43 1.26
CA GLY A 13 -16.84 -1.24 2.23
C GLY A 13 -17.72 -0.40 3.15
N ASP A 14 -17.78 -0.82 4.41
CA ASP A 14 -18.45 -0.08 5.50
C ASP A 14 -17.51 0.91 6.20
N LEU A 15 -16.54 1.48 5.46
CA LEU A 15 -15.61 2.45 6.02
C LEU A 15 -16.40 3.62 6.59
N VAL A 16 -16.37 3.73 7.90
CA VAL A 16 -16.95 4.88 8.59
C VAL A 16 -16.12 6.11 8.28
N CYS A 17 -16.80 7.14 7.81
CA CYS A 17 -16.18 8.44 7.63
C CYS A 17 -15.68 8.96 8.97
N ILE A 18 -14.40 8.92 9.17
CA ILE A 18 -13.76 9.54 10.32
C ILE A 18 -13.20 10.87 9.81
N GLU A 19 -13.82 11.97 10.23
CA GLU A 19 -13.24 13.29 10.04
C GLU A 19 -11.91 13.33 10.77
N SER A 20 -10.83 13.22 10.00
CA SER A 20 -9.48 13.36 10.51
C SER A 20 -8.89 14.65 9.99
N ASP A 21 -8.49 15.51 10.91
CA ASP A 21 -7.75 16.74 10.57
C ASP A 21 -6.40 16.40 9.91
N GLU A 22 -5.85 15.22 10.19
CA GLU A 22 -4.56 14.76 9.67
C GLU A 22 -4.66 13.29 9.20
N PRO A 23 -5.27 13.00 8.04
CA PRO A 23 -5.34 11.66 7.50
C PRO A 23 -3.95 11.15 7.11
N ILE A 24 -3.74 9.84 7.21
CA ILE A 24 -2.45 9.21 6.99
C ILE A 24 -2.52 8.30 5.77
N ALA A 25 -1.49 8.40 4.93
CA ALA A 25 -1.29 7.50 3.80
C ALA A 25 0.02 6.73 3.97
N ILE A 26 -0.05 5.39 3.94
CA ILE A 26 1.13 4.54 3.88
C ILE A 26 1.29 4.03 2.45
N LEU A 27 2.40 4.36 1.84
CA LEU A 27 2.80 3.83 0.53
C LEU A 27 3.75 2.65 0.75
N MET A 28 3.27 1.44 0.49
CA MET A 28 4.11 0.25 0.54
C MET A 28 4.95 0.15 -0.73
N GLY A 29 6.22 -0.21 -0.56
CA GLY A 29 7.13 -0.48 -1.66
C GLY A 29 7.88 -1.80 -1.46
N GLY A 30 8.37 -2.36 -2.54
CA GLY A 30 9.10 -3.63 -2.53
C GLY A 30 8.68 -4.57 -3.64
N SER A 31 9.56 -5.52 -4.00
CA SER A 31 9.30 -6.50 -5.05
C SER A 31 7.99 -7.25 -4.84
N PRO A 32 7.33 -7.71 -5.89
CA PRO A 32 6.38 -8.81 -5.76
C PRO A 32 7.00 -9.97 -4.95
N ALA A 33 6.22 -10.61 -4.11
CA ALA A 33 6.67 -11.70 -3.22
C ALA A 33 7.80 -11.33 -2.21
N SER A 34 8.15 -10.05 -2.00
CA SER A 34 9.11 -9.61 -0.99
C SER A 34 8.63 -9.78 0.45
N GLY A 35 7.33 -10.05 0.66
CA GLY A 35 6.76 -10.24 1.99
C GLY A 35 6.09 -9.01 2.60
N LYS A 36 5.72 -7.97 1.81
CA LYS A 36 4.99 -6.79 2.29
C LYS A 36 3.78 -7.14 3.17
N SER A 37 2.88 -7.97 2.65
CA SER A 37 1.68 -8.39 3.39
C SER A 37 2.02 -9.21 4.64
N THR A 38 3.08 -10.02 4.60
CA THR A 38 3.56 -10.78 5.77
C THR A 38 4.12 -9.85 6.83
N PHE A 39 4.88 -8.84 6.42
CA PHE A 39 5.37 -7.79 7.32
C PHE A 39 4.21 -7.07 8.02
N LEU A 40 3.20 -6.61 7.27
CA LEU A 40 2.02 -5.96 7.86
C LEU A 40 1.30 -6.88 8.84
N LYS A 41 1.06 -8.14 8.49
CA LYS A 41 0.41 -9.12 9.38
C LYS A 41 1.18 -9.33 10.68
N LYS A 42 2.51 -9.36 10.62
CA LYS A 42 3.37 -9.66 11.78
C LYS A 42 3.63 -8.43 12.66
N TYR A 43 3.88 -7.28 12.05
CA TYR A 43 4.39 -6.10 12.77
C TYR A 43 3.39 -4.96 12.91
N ALA A 44 2.35 -4.97 12.10
CA ALA A 44 1.31 -3.96 12.12
C ALA A 44 -0.08 -4.57 11.89
N PRO A 45 -0.46 -5.67 12.60
CA PRO A 45 -1.73 -6.36 12.37
C PRO A 45 -2.94 -5.47 12.62
N TYR A 46 -2.80 -4.43 13.44
CA TYR A 46 -3.82 -3.42 13.67
C TYR A 46 -4.14 -2.62 12.41
N LEU A 47 -3.15 -2.40 11.53
CA LEU A 47 -3.39 -1.72 10.23
C LEU A 47 -4.26 -2.55 9.27
N LEU A 48 -4.36 -3.87 9.49
CA LEU A 48 -5.19 -4.75 8.68
C LEU A 48 -6.59 -4.97 9.28
N LYS A 49 -6.81 -4.57 10.53
CA LYS A 49 -8.08 -4.69 11.26
C LYS A 49 -8.80 -3.37 11.40
N GLU A 50 -8.13 -2.27 11.13
CA GLU A 50 -8.74 -0.94 11.22
C GLU A 50 -9.49 -0.63 9.93
N GLU A 51 -10.41 0.30 10.03
CA GLU A 51 -11.21 0.84 8.94
C GLU A 51 -10.35 1.72 8.01
N LEU A 52 -9.34 1.10 7.40
CA LEU A 52 -8.42 1.71 6.47
C LEU A 52 -8.80 1.40 5.03
N LEU A 53 -8.71 2.38 4.17
CA LEU A 53 -8.82 2.13 2.74
C LEU A 53 -7.52 1.48 2.24
N ARG A 54 -7.54 0.17 2.08
CA ARG A 54 -6.40 -0.56 1.51
C ARG A 54 -6.58 -0.69 0.00
N ILE A 55 -5.68 -0.10 -0.76
CA ILE A 55 -5.67 -0.15 -2.22
C ILE A 55 -4.51 -1.04 -2.67
N ASP A 56 -4.85 -2.22 -3.17
CA ASP A 56 -3.92 -3.18 -3.78
C ASP A 56 -4.38 -3.44 -5.23
N ALA A 57 -3.54 -3.09 -6.19
CA ALA A 57 -3.84 -3.28 -7.61
C ALA A 57 -4.10 -4.75 -7.99
N ASP A 58 -3.52 -5.69 -7.27
CA ASP A 58 -3.74 -7.11 -7.50
C ASP A 58 -5.08 -7.58 -6.94
N GLU A 59 -5.55 -6.99 -5.82
CA GLU A 59 -6.90 -7.23 -5.30
C GLU A 59 -7.95 -6.64 -6.25
N VAL A 60 -7.72 -5.42 -6.77
CA VAL A 60 -8.57 -4.82 -7.82
C VAL A 60 -8.66 -5.74 -9.04
N ARG A 61 -7.50 -6.21 -9.53
CA ARG A 61 -7.43 -7.09 -10.69
C ARG A 61 -8.19 -8.39 -10.48
N ALA A 62 -8.10 -8.99 -9.30
CA ALA A 62 -8.78 -10.24 -8.98
C ALA A 62 -10.31 -10.14 -9.03
N MET A 63 -10.87 -8.92 -9.05
CA MET A 63 -12.31 -8.67 -9.16
C MET A 63 -12.77 -8.47 -10.61
N LEU A 64 -11.85 -8.38 -11.57
CA LEU A 64 -12.18 -8.29 -12.99
C LEU A 64 -12.54 -9.69 -13.52
N PRO A 65 -13.72 -9.88 -14.16
CA PRO A 65 -14.16 -11.18 -14.68
C PRO A 65 -13.20 -11.79 -15.69
N GLU A 66 -12.48 -10.94 -16.45
CA GLU A 66 -11.53 -11.34 -17.46
C GLU A 66 -10.19 -11.85 -16.87
N TYR A 67 -9.92 -11.57 -15.60
CA TYR A 67 -8.67 -12.00 -14.98
C TYR A 67 -8.65 -13.49 -14.67
N LYS A 68 -7.63 -14.19 -15.16
CA LYS A 68 -7.45 -15.65 -15.06
C LYS A 68 -6.21 -16.04 -14.23
N GLY A 69 -5.65 -15.11 -13.43
CA GLY A 69 -4.45 -15.36 -12.62
C GLY A 69 -3.14 -15.17 -13.37
N TRP A 70 -3.05 -15.58 -14.65
CA TRP A 70 -1.85 -15.52 -15.50
C TRP A 70 -1.85 -14.35 -16.49
N ASN A 71 -3.01 -13.80 -16.83
CA ASN A 71 -3.17 -12.76 -17.86
C ASN A 71 -3.14 -11.32 -17.30
N ALA A 72 -2.29 -11.05 -16.31
CA ALA A 72 -2.23 -9.76 -15.63
C ALA A 72 -1.96 -8.57 -16.59
N SER A 73 -1.26 -8.79 -17.68
CA SER A 73 -0.98 -7.75 -18.68
C SER A 73 -2.25 -7.34 -19.43
N ALA A 74 -3.13 -8.29 -19.78
CA ALA A 74 -4.38 -8.01 -20.51
C ALA A 74 -5.36 -7.14 -19.68
N THR A 75 -5.34 -7.28 -18.35
CA THR A 75 -6.22 -6.52 -17.44
C THR A 75 -5.53 -5.29 -16.81
N HIS A 76 -4.30 -4.97 -17.26
CA HIS A 76 -3.48 -3.94 -16.62
C HIS A 76 -4.11 -2.56 -16.67
N ASN A 77 -4.52 -2.11 -17.85
CA ASN A 77 -5.05 -0.75 -18.04
C ASN A 77 -6.32 -0.52 -17.24
N GLU A 78 -7.27 -1.46 -17.30
CA GLU A 78 -8.51 -1.39 -16.54
C GLU A 78 -8.26 -1.38 -15.03
N THR A 79 -7.36 -2.25 -14.57
CA THR A 79 -6.91 -2.24 -13.15
C THR A 79 -6.36 -0.85 -12.76
N GLN A 80 -5.51 -0.25 -13.59
CA GLN A 80 -4.93 1.06 -13.29
C GLN A 80 -5.97 2.18 -13.29
N ASP A 81 -6.99 2.13 -14.14
CA ASP A 81 -8.06 3.13 -14.16
C ASP A 81 -8.93 3.06 -12.90
N ILE A 82 -9.22 1.86 -12.42
CA ILE A 82 -9.92 1.68 -11.13
C ILE A 82 -9.05 2.18 -9.96
N VAL A 83 -7.76 1.82 -9.94
CA VAL A 83 -6.81 2.27 -8.91
C VAL A 83 -6.67 3.80 -8.93
N LYS A 84 -6.59 4.44 -10.10
CA LYS A 84 -6.57 5.91 -10.21
C LYS A 84 -7.85 6.53 -9.65
N THR A 85 -9.00 5.92 -9.90
CA THR A 85 -10.28 6.40 -9.37
C THR A 85 -10.31 6.25 -7.84
N LEU A 86 -9.85 5.12 -7.30
CA LEU A 86 -9.72 4.91 -5.85
C LEU A 86 -8.78 5.92 -5.19
N LEU A 87 -7.70 6.31 -5.88
CA LEU A 87 -6.72 7.31 -5.42
C LEU A 87 -7.09 8.75 -5.79
N SER A 88 -8.28 9.00 -6.37
CA SER A 88 -8.70 10.34 -6.72
C SER A 88 -9.14 11.13 -5.47
N ASP A 89 -9.04 12.45 -5.53
CA ASP A 89 -9.51 13.35 -4.49
C ASP A 89 -11.00 13.17 -4.15
N ARG A 90 -11.82 12.79 -5.14
CA ARG A 90 -13.25 12.48 -4.94
C ARG A 90 -13.48 11.22 -4.08
N THR A 91 -12.56 10.28 -4.10
CA THR A 91 -12.68 9.04 -3.32
C THR A 91 -12.06 9.17 -1.94
N ILE A 92 -10.86 9.76 -1.85
CA ILE A 92 -10.06 9.81 -0.62
C ILE A 92 -10.06 11.19 0.05
N GLY A 93 -10.60 12.22 -0.59
CA GLY A 93 -10.54 13.61 -0.12
C GLY A 93 -11.87 14.21 0.31
N VAL A 94 -13.01 13.80 -0.26
CA VAL A 94 -14.31 14.43 -0.02
C VAL A 94 -15.46 13.42 -0.15
N PRO A 95 -16.42 13.37 0.78
CA PRO A 95 -16.54 14.17 2.00
C PRO A 95 -15.65 13.68 3.13
N CYS A 96 -15.02 12.51 3.00
CA CYS A 96 -14.30 11.83 4.07
C CYS A 96 -12.88 11.52 3.68
N LYS A 97 -11.96 11.86 4.56
CA LYS A 97 -10.55 11.49 4.44
C LYS A 97 -10.32 10.19 5.21
N TYR A 98 -10.12 9.10 4.48
CA TYR A 98 -9.78 7.80 5.08
C TYR A 98 -8.26 7.71 5.26
N ASP A 99 -7.82 7.14 6.37
CA ASP A 99 -6.45 6.63 6.41
C ASP A 99 -6.31 5.54 5.35
N LEU A 100 -5.22 5.50 4.62
CA LEU A 100 -5.08 4.59 3.50
C LEU A 100 -3.73 3.87 3.48
N ILE A 101 -3.75 2.64 2.94
CA ILE A 101 -2.55 1.90 2.56
C ILE A 101 -2.62 1.67 1.06
N PHE A 102 -1.60 2.11 0.35
CA PHE A 102 -1.41 1.78 -1.06
C PHE A 102 -0.30 0.73 -1.21
N ASP A 103 -0.68 -0.49 -1.60
CA ASP A 103 0.27 -1.58 -1.82
C ASP A 103 0.76 -1.58 -3.27
N GLY A 104 2.06 -1.36 -3.45
CA GLY A 104 2.66 -1.27 -4.75
C GLY A 104 4.12 -1.73 -4.79
N LYS A 105 4.72 -1.75 -6.00
CA LYS A 105 6.13 -2.10 -6.22
C LYS A 105 7.09 -0.95 -5.95
N MET A 106 6.65 0.28 -6.17
CA MET A 106 7.46 1.50 -6.14
C MET A 106 8.60 1.51 -7.18
N THR A 107 8.31 1.04 -8.40
CA THR A 107 9.29 1.06 -9.51
C THR A 107 9.22 2.32 -10.37
N SER A 108 8.12 3.09 -10.31
CA SER A 108 7.94 4.32 -11.08
C SER A 108 8.01 5.56 -10.17
N PRO A 109 9.14 6.28 -10.14
CA PRO A 109 9.30 7.48 -9.31
C PRO A 109 8.23 8.52 -9.62
N LYS A 110 7.96 8.77 -10.91
CA LYS A 110 6.98 9.77 -11.36
C LYS A 110 5.59 9.48 -10.77
N LYS A 111 5.11 8.23 -10.89
CA LYS A 111 3.79 7.84 -10.35
C LYS A 111 3.69 8.10 -8.84
N TYR A 112 4.73 7.75 -8.08
CA TYR A 112 4.72 7.92 -6.63
C TYR A 112 4.86 9.38 -6.22
N LEU A 113 5.67 10.17 -6.92
CA LEU A 113 5.80 11.60 -6.66
C LEU A 113 4.50 12.36 -6.95
N ASP A 114 3.82 12.01 -8.04
CA ASP A 114 2.51 12.59 -8.38
C ASP A 114 1.46 12.23 -7.32
N LEU A 115 1.45 10.97 -6.86
CA LEU A 115 0.56 10.51 -5.78
C LEU A 115 0.86 11.22 -4.44
N ILE A 116 2.13 11.36 -4.06
CA ILE A 116 2.53 12.08 -2.85
C ILE A 116 2.09 13.55 -2.93
N LYS A 117 2.29 14.18 -4.08
CA LYS A 117 1.85 15.57 -4.30
C LYS A 117 0.33 15.71 -4.15
N LEU A 118 -0.44 14.79 -4.73
CA LEU A 118 -1.91 14.76 -4.58
C LEU A 118 -2.30 14.58 -3.11
N LEU A 119 -1.77 13.57 -2.44
CA LEU A 119 -2.09 13.28 -1.05
C LEU A 119 -1.78 14.45 -0.11
N LYS A 120 -0.60 15.06 -0.27
CA LYS A 120 -0.23 16.25 0.51
C LYS A 120 -1.13 17.45 0.23
N LYS A 121 -1.50 17.68 -1.05
CA LYS A 121 -2.42 18.76 -1.44
C LYS A 121 -3.77 18.64 -0.74
N ILE A 122 -4.27 17.43 -0.52
CA ILE A 122 -5.54 17.18 0.16
C ILE A 122 -5.38 16.94 1.68
N GLY A 123 -4.20 17.21 2.22
CA GLY A 123 -3.94 17.28 3.67
C GLY A 123 -3.49 15.97 4.32
N TYR A 124 -3.05 14.96 3.54
CA TYR A 124 -2.49 13.74 4.12
C TYR A 124 -1.07 13.93 4.63
N LYS A 125 -0.75 13.26 5.75
CA LYS A 125 0.62 12.89 6.10
C LYS A 125 0.99 11.61 5.36
N VAL A 126 2.08 11.63 4.59
CA VAL A 126 2.47 10.53 3.71
C VAL A 126 3.70 9.83 4.25
N PHE A 127 3.59 8.52 4.41
CA PHE A 127 4.66 7.66 4.88
C PHE A 127 4.99 6.57 3.87
N VAL A 128 6.23 6.09 3.89
CA VAL A 128 6.68 4.96 3.07
C VAL A 128 7.15 3.82 3.97
N VAL A 129 6.70 2.61 3.65
CA VAL A 129 7.28 1.36 4.17
C VAL A 129 7.82 0.57 2.98
N PHE A 130 9.11 0.31 2.96
CA PHE A 130 9.78 -0.34 1.84
C PHE A 130 10.47 -1.62 2.31
N ILE A 131 10.11 -2.76 1.70
CA ILE A 131 10.77 -4.04 1.95
C ILE A 131 11.92 -4.21 0.96
N ASP A 132 13.15 -4.23 1.50
CA ASP A 132 14.40 -4.33 0.73
C ASP A 132 15.19 -5.61 1.09
N LYS A 133 16.32 -5.79 0.45
CA LYS A 133 17.33 -6.83 0.71
C LYS A 133 16.86 -8.28 0.58
N VAL A 134 15.67 -8.53 0.04
CA VAL A 134 15.28 -9.91 -0.25
C VAL A 134 16.04 -10.37 -1.49
N PRO A 135 16.82 -11.47 -1.43
CA PRO A 135 17.55 -11.98 -2.57
C PRO A 135 16.62 -12.33 -3.75
N LYS A 136 17.10 -12.13 -4.98
CA LYS A 136 16.29 -12.32 -6.21
C LYS A 136 15.80 -13.76 -6.35
N ASP A 137 16.66 -14.73 -6.06
CA ASP A 137 16.33 -16.17 -6.08
C ASP A 137 15.24 -16.52 -5.06
N VAL A 138 15.30 -15.94 -3.85
CA VAL A 138 14.26 -16.11 -2.82
C VAL A 138 12.92 -15.52 -3.29
N ILE A 139 12.94 -14.35 -3.93
CA ILE A 139 11.74 -13.74 -4.49
C ILE A 139 11.16 -14.61 -5.61
N MET A 140 11.99 -15.11 -6.52
CA MET A 140 11.57 -15.98 -7.61
C MET A 140 10.93 -17.27 -7.09
N LYS A 141 11.56 -17.90 -6.09
CA LYS A 141 11.01 -19.08 -5.43
C LYS A 141 9.64 -18.79 -4.78
N ARG A 142 9.55 -17.72 -3.99
CA ARG A 142 8.28 -17.32 -3.34
C ARG A 142 7.18 -17.00 -4.36
N ALA A 143 7.53 -16.36 -5.49
CA ALA A 143 6.60 -16.08 -6.57
C ALA A 143 6.08 -17.36 -7.22
N MET A 144 6.95 -18.34 -7.46
CA MET A 144 6.58 -19.65 -8.01
C MET A 144 5.70 -20.45 -7.03
N ASP A 145 6.06 -20.48 -5.74
CA ASP A 145 5.26 -21.16 -4.72
C ASP A 145 3.86 -20.53 -4.59
N ARG A 146 3.76 -19.21 -4.73
CA ARG A 146 2.49 -18.50 -4.75
C ARG A 146 1.67 -18.85 -5.99
N TYR A 147 2.30 -18.93 -7.15
CA TYR A 147 1.63 -19.38 -8.40
C TYR A 147 1.03 -20.76 -8.23
N LYS A 148 1.80 -21.74 -7.72
CA LYS A 148 1.33 -23.11 -7.48
C LYS A 148 0.13 -23.17 -6.53
N LYS A 149 0.09 -22.28 -5.51
CA LYS A 149 -0.96 -22.26 -4.50
C LYS A 149 -2.23 -21.51 -4.92
N SER A 150 -2.10 -20.45 -5.69
CA SER A 150 -3.20 -19.50 -5.94
C SER A 150 -3.44 -19.20 -7.42
N GLY A 151 -2.67 -19.80 -8.34
CA GLY A 151 -2.73 -19.48 -9.77
C GLY A 151 -2.20 -18.11 -10.15
N ARG A 152 -1.73 -17.31 -9.17
CA ARG A 152 -1.27 -15.94 -9.40
C ARG A 152 0.15 -15.91 -9.91
N PHE A 153 0.30 -15.73 -11.22
CA PHE A 153 1.58 -15.66 -11.88
C PHE A 153 2.20 -14.26 -11.81
N VAL A 154 3.48 -14.20 -11.48
CA VAL A 154 4.30 -12.98 -11.55
C VAL A 154 5.37 -13.22 -12.61
N PRO A 155 5.33 -12.51 -13.75
CA PRO A 155 6.34 -12.65 -14.78
C PRO A 155 7.74 -12.28 -14.26
N PRO A 156 8.81 -13.02 -14.61
CA PRO A 156 10.16 -12.74 -14.15
C PRO A 156 10.62 -11.30 -14.41
N PHE A 157 10.29 -10.73 -15.59
CA PHE A 157 10.66 -9.36 -15.95
C PHE A 157 10.08 -8.31 -14.96
N VAL A 158 8.94 -8.59 -14.33
CA VAL A 158 8.35 -7.68 -13.31
C VAL A 158 9.20 -7.65 -12.05
N ILE A 159 9.86 -8.77 -11.73
CA ILE A 159 10.80 -8.85 -10.60
C ILE A 159 12.10 -8.14 -11.00
N GLU A 160 12.57 -8.33 -12.21
CA GLU A 160 13.77 -7.65 -12.75
C GLU A 160 13.63 -6.14 -12.77
N GLU A 161 12.52 -5.62 -13.30
CA GLU A 161 12.17 -4.19 -13.26
C GLU A 161 12.31 -3.60 -11.85
N PHE A 162 11.91 -4.35 -10.83
CA PHE A 162 12.05 -3.90 -9.45
C PHE A 162 13.52 -3.78 -9.04
N PHE A 163 14.37 -4.73 -9.38
CA PHE A 163 15.80 -4.69 -9.04
C PHE A 163 16.53 -3.56 -9.77
N GLU A 164 16.09 -3.20 -10.96
CA GLU A 164 16.66 -2.12 -11.77
C GLU A 164 16.24 -0.73 -11.26
N SER A 165 14.98 -0.55 -10.88
CA SER A 165 14.40 0.78 -10.66
C SER A 165 13.86 1.03 -9.25
N GLY A 166 13.65 0.01 -8.43
CA GLY A 166 13.00 0.15 -7.13
C GLY A 166 13.77 1.00 -6.13
N LYS A 167 15.10 0.83 -6.05
CA LYS A 167 15.96 1.60 -5.15
C LYS A 167 16.07 3.06 -5.56
N ASP A 168 16.21 3.32 -6.85
CA ASP A 168 16.27 4.69 -7.39
C ASP A 168 14.92 5.41 -7.14
N SER A 169 13.83 4.70 -7.34
CA SER A 169 12.50 5.22 -7.04
C SER A 169 12.36 5.57 -5.57
N LEU A 170 12.77 4.67 -4.67
CA LEU A 170 12.77 4.92 -3.23
C LEU A 170 13.61 6.16 -2.87
N ALA A 171 14.82 6.28 -3.41
CA ALA A 171 15.71 7.41 -3.13
C ALA A 171 15.06 8.76 -3.48
N LYS A 172 14.36 8.84 -4.62
CA LYS A 172 13.64 10.04 -5.07
C LYS A 172 12.40 10.33 -4.21
N VAL A 173 11.67 9.29 -3.80
CA VAL A 173 10.43 9.38 -3.04
C VAL A 173 10.69 9.74 -1.57
N LYS A 174 11.71 9.15 -0.96
CA LYS A 174 12.05 9.23 0.45
C LYS A 174 12.23 10.68 0.96
N SER A 175 12.72 11.59 0.11
CA SER A 175 12.90 13.01 0.44
C SER A 175 11.59 13.83 0.40
N LYS A 176 10.49 13.28 -0.12
CA LYS A 176 9.21 13.97 -0.36
C LYS A 176 8.10 13.56 0.60
N VAL A 177 8.35 12.56 1.45
CA VAL A 177 7.40 12.04 2.43
C VAL A 177 7.67 12.58 3.84
N ASP A 178 6.68 12.45 4.72
CA ASP A 178 6.78 12.93 6.09
C ASP A 178 7.55 11.96 6.99
N GLY A 179 7.65 10.70 6.55
CA GLY A 179 8.50 9.71 7.18
C GLY A 179 8.58 8.42 6.37
N TYR A 180 9.54 7.57 6.72
CA TYR A 180 9.72 6.29 6.03
C TYR A 180 10.33 5.24 6.96
N MET A 181 10.18 3.99 6.56
CA MET A 181 10.81 2.82 7.17
C MET A 181 11.27 1.88 6.05
N ILE A 182 12.57 1.56 6.06
CA ILE A 182 13.17 0.56 5.17
C ILE A 182 13.41 -0.68 6.00
N VAL A 183 12.88 -1.79 5.52
CA VAL A 183 12.84 -3.07 6.23
C VAL A 183 13.64 -4.09 5.46
N ASP A 184 14.57 -4.73 6.14
CA ASP A 184 15.29 -5.89 5.63
C ASP A 184 14.36 -7.11 5.67
N GLY A 185 13.99 -7.59 4.50
CA GLY A 185 13.10 -8.75 4.32
C GLY A 185 13.85 -10.05 3.96
N SER A 186 15.18 -10.08 4.12
CA SER A 186 16.01 -11.24 3.78
C SER A 186 15.64 -12.46 4.63
N ASP A 187 15.22 -12.23 5.88
CA ASP A 187 14.70 -13.26 6.77
C ASP A 187 13.27 -12.94 7.25
N SER A 188 12.68 -13.89 8.00
CA SER A 188 11.33 -13.73 8.54
C SER A 188 11.24 -12.76 9.73
N ASN A 189 12.34 -12.21 10.21
CA ASN A 189 12.38 -11.32 11.37
C ASN A 189 12.21 -9.86 11.01
N TYR A 190 12.36 -9.50 9.74
CA TYR A 190 12.09 -8.15 9.21
C TYR A 190 12.75 -7.04 10.04
N LYS A 191 14.05 -6.94 10.02
CA LYS A 191 14.77 -5.90 10.75
C LYS A 191 14.60 -4.54 10.06
N VAL A 192 14.30 -3.51 10.84
CA VAL A 192 14.32 -2.13 10.34
C VAL A 192 15.77 -1.73 10.10
N SER A 193 16.12 -1.45 8.85
CA SER A 193 17.48 -1.05 8.46
C SER A 193 17.66 0.47 8.44
N GLU A 194 16.59 1.21 8.16
CA GLU A 194 16.59 2.68 8.19
C GLU A 194 15.15 3.18 8.49
N GLN A 195 15.03 4.25 9.30
CA GLN A 195 13.73 4.90 9.51
C GLN A 195 13.89 6.38 9.84
N LYS A 196 12.90 7.16 9.45
CA LYS A 196 12.77 8.58 9.80
C LYS A 196 11.29 8.94 9.90
N GLY A 197 10.90 9.61 10.98
CA GLY A 197 9.54 10.15 11.15
C GLY A 197 8.40 9.12 11.28
N LEU A 198 8.66 7.82 11.05
CA LEU A 198 7.67 6.74 11.13
C LEU A 198 8.10 5.70 12.17
N LYS A 199 7.23 5.46 13.15
CA LYS A 199 7.35 4.34 14.09
C LYS A 199 6.05 3.56 14.05
N LEU A 200 6.12 2.29 13.66
CA LEU A 200 4.97 1.39 13.73
C LEU A 200 4.89 0.83 15.16
N PRO A 201 3.86 1.14 15.95
CA PRO A 201 3.71 0.58 17.29
C PRO A 201 3.40 -0.92 17.20
N LYS A 202 3.88 -1.71 18.16
CA LYS A 202 3.58 -3.14 18.24
C LYS A 202 2.14 -3.42 18.69
N THR A 203 1.50 -2.47 19.34
CA THR A 203 0.15 -2.58 19.89
C THR A 203 -0.61 -1.26 19.76
N ARG A 204 -1.94 -1.31 19.83
CA ARG A 204 -2.87 -0.19 19.70
C ARG A 204 -2.84 0.85 20.84
N LYS A 205 -1.78 0.96 21.61
CA LYS A 205 -1.69 2.02 22.65
C LYS A 205 -1.69 3.45 22.11
N TYR A 206 -1.45 3.57 20.80
CA TYR A 206 -1.45 4.85 20.09
C TYR A 206 -2.45 4.73 18.95
N GLY A 207 -3.41 5.66 18.88
CA GLY A 207 -4.26 5.78 17.71
C GLY A 207 -3.40 5.99 16.48
N ARG A 208 -3.91 5.56 15.33
CA ARG A 208 -3.37 5.83 14.00
C ARG A 208 -1.84 5.99 13.93
N LEU A 209 -1.13 4.98 13.49
CA LEU A 209 0.31 5.01 13.14
C LEU A 209 1.23 5.72 14.15
N GLY A 210 1.03 5.51 15.43
CA GLY A 210 1.88 6.10 16.47
C GLY A 210 1.63 7.57 16.76
N VAL A 211 0.62 8.15 16.15
CA VAL A 211 0.11 9.48 16.57
C VAL A 211 -0.69 9.30 17.88
N PRO A 212 -0.41 10.05 18.95
CA PRO A 212 -1.18 9.95 20.18
C PRO A 212 -2.67 10.20 19.91
N LEU A 213 -3.54 9.32 20.42
CA LEU A 213 -4.99 9.58 20.41
C LEU A 213 -5.23 10.89 21.16
N LYS A 214 -5.63 11.93 20.46
CA LYS A 214 -6.28 13.06 21.12
C LYS A 214 -7.50 12.48 21.83
N LYS A 215 -7.61 12.67 23.15
CA LYS A 215 -8.74 12.20 23.96
C LYS A 215 -10.02 12.55 23.21
N SER A 216 -10.83 11.54 22.91
CA SER A 216 -12.12 11.72 22.25
C SER A 216 -12.90 12.82 23.00
N ILE A 217 -13.26 13.86 22.28
CA ILE A 217 -14.20 14.87 22.80
C ILE A 217 -15.48 14.12 23.08
N LYS A 218 -15.82 13.93 24.36
CA LYS A 218 -17.11 13.39 24.76
C LYS A 218 -18.17 14.30 24.15
N ARG A 219 -18.90 13.82 23.15
CA ARG A 219 -20.13 14.48 22.71
C ARG A 219 -21.05 14.52 23.94
N LYS A 220 -21.27 15.69 24.50
CA LYS A 220 -22.39 15.92 25.42
C LYS A 220 -23.66 15.62 24.61
N LYS A 221 -24.51 14.76 25.19
CA LYS A 221 -25.87 14.52 24.69
C LYS A 221 -26.68 15.81 24.78
#